data_3e254cf963e516e3bb900c276e808a8d
#
_entry.id   3e254cf963e516e3bb900c276e808a8d
#
_cell.length_a   1.000
_cell.length_b   1.000
_cell.length_c   1.000
_cell.angle_alpha   90.00
_cell.angle_beta   90.00
_cell.angle_gamma   90.00
#
_symmetry.space_group_name_H-M   'P 1'
#
loop_
_entity.id
_entity.type
_entity.pdbx_description
1 polymer ?
#
loop_
_entity_poly.entity_id
_entity_poly.type
_entity_poly.pdbx_seq_one_letter_code
_entity_poly.pdbx_strand_id
1 'polypeptide(L)'
;MQVIARGIRGWIGLLGLLLALGLTSTSAWAARSGEFVTPHTRYWIDPQGQATIDEVLRLPPDALQAMERPRSFEIDRGALWLRYEVPALDAARRWSLVLEGGAFTNRATLYAPGVGGAWQVQDAGDHLPVAQWTHPARMPVFTLDGAAGTAVWLRLENHPAPLSPSLRLQDAQDLQMSRDRSQLWLGVYLGFGLLVLFLGWVHVRLYGDRVFIAYVAYVTCMLGFQIAFTGLGGLFFWPTLPRWNDAAPALFMLWLTAAGIWFVREVSALSRHSRLLYRFATAWSLFGFLFP
;
A
#
# COMPACT_ATOMS: atom_id res chain seq x y z
N MET A 1 -39.16 22.99 -14.72
CA MET A 1 -37.76 23.45 -14.77
C MET A 1 -37.21 23.97 -13.45
N GLN A 2 -37.96 24.70 -12.63
CA GLN A 2 -37.45 25.25 -11.34
C GLN A 2 -37.16 24.21 -10.24
N VAL A 3 -37.82 23.05 -10.21
CA VAL A 3 -37.60 21.99 -9.22
C VAL A 3 -36.28 21.26 -9.48
N ILE A 4 -35.92 21.03 -10.77
CA ILE A 4 -34.67 20.39 -11.15
C ILE A 4 -33.48 21.31 -10.83
N ALA A 5 -33.60 22.61 -11.02
CA ALA A 5 -32.55 23.58 -10.71
C ALA A 5 -32.27 23.72 -9.20
N ARG A 6 -33.29 23.53 -8.35
CA ARG A 6 -33.10 23.48 -6.88
C ARG A 6 -32.39 22.21 -6.44
N GLY A 7 -32.71 21.05 -7.03
CA GLY A 7 -32.01 19.79 -6.75
C GLY A 7 -30.53 19.91 -7.07
N ILE A 8 -30.17 20.40 -8.24
CA ILE A 8 -28.76 20.51 -8.71
C ILE A 8 -27.96 21.47 -7.79
N ARG A 9 -28.54 22.58 -7.35
CA ARG A 9 -27.87 23.50 -6.41
C ARG A 9 -27.61 22.86 -5.05
N GLY A 10 -28.53 22.01 -4.55
CA GLY A 10 -28.34 21.26 -3.31
C GLY A 10 -27.18 20.24 -3.42
N TRP A 11 -27.07 19.55 -4.55
CA TRP A 11 -25.98 18.60 -4.80
C TRP A 11 -24.62 19.26 -4.97
N ILE A 12 -24.56 20.43 -5.63
CA ILE A 12 -23.32 21.22 -5.77
C ILE A 12 -22.89 21.73 -4.38
N GLY A 13 -23.80 22.17 -3.53
CA GLY A 13 -23.52 22.58 -2.16
C GLY A 13 -22.97 21.42 -1.30
N LEU A 14 -23.57 20.24 -1.42
CA LEU A 14 -23.12 19.03 -0.71
C LEU A 14 -21.74 18.58 -1.20
N LEU A 15 -21.49 18.60 -2.51
CA LEU A 15 -20.21 18.28 -3.10
C LEU A 15 -19.12 19.30 -2.68
N GLY A 16 -19.47 20.58 -2.63
CA GLY A 16 -18.59 21.65 -2.14
C GLY A 16 -18.25 21.49 -0.66
N LEU A 17 -19.22 21.07 0.17
CA LEU A 17 -19.01 20.79 1.59
C LEU A 17 -18.12 19.56 1.80
N LEU A 18 -18.32 18.50 1.02
CA LEU A 18 -17.50 17.29 1.06
C LEU A 18 -16.07 17.55 0.57
N LEU A 19 -15.89 18.39 -0.46
CA LEU A 19 -14.58 18.85 -0.91
C LEU A 19 -13.89 19.75 0.14
N ALA A 20 -14.61 20.66 0.78
CA ALA A 20 -14.07 21.50 1.83
C ALA A 20 -13.66 20.69 3.07
N LEU A 21 -14.48 19.70 3.48
CA LEU A 21 -14.15 18.74 4.54
C LEU A 21 -12.94 17.86 4.16
N GLY A 22 -12.80 17.48 2.88
CA GLY A 22 -11.65 16.77 2.36
C GLY A 22 -10.36 17.60 2.41
N LEU A 23 -10.43 18.88 2.12
CA LEU A 23 -9.27 19.79 2.13
C LEU A 23 -8.80 20.16 3.54
N THR A 24 -9.70 20.24 4.53
CA THR A 24 -9.32 20.48 5.92
C THR A 24 -8.72 19.25 6.60
N SER A 25 -8.97 18.05 6.08
CA SER A 25 -8.39 16.81 6.62
C SER A 25 -6.95 16.56 6.20
N THR A 26 -6.42 17.28 5.20
CA THR A 26 -5.03 17.07 4.74
C THR A 26 -3.98 17.47 5.77
N SER A 27 -4.26 18.48 6.59
CA SER A 27 -3.37 18.88 7.69
C SER A 27 -3.43 17.93 8.91
N ALA A 28 -4.57 17.27 9.15
CA ALA A 28 -4.69 16.23 10.18
C ALA A 28 -4.01 14.90 9.79
N TRP A 29 -3.78 14.68 8.48
CA TRP A 29 -3.02 13.52 8.00
C TRP A 29 -1.52 13.64 8.27
N ALA A 30 -0.98 14.86 8.40
CA ALA A 30 0.42 15.12 8.65
C ALA A 30 0.88 14.82 10.09
N ALA A 31 -0.03 14.80 11.06
CA ALA A 31 0.26 14.44 12.44
C ALA A 31 0.26 12.92 12.63
N ARG A 32 1.15 12.20 11.93
CA ARG A 32 1.43 10.80 12.20
C ARG A 32 2.29 10.73 13.46
N SER A 33 1.83 9.98 14.46
CA SER A 33 2.61 9.68 15.65
C SER A 33 3.86 8.86 15.28
N GLY A 34 5.00 9.17 15.91
CA GLY A 34 6.27 8.51 15.68
C GLY A 34 7.26 9.31 14.82
N GLU A 35 8.54 9.00 14.99
CA GLU A 35 9.65 9.68 14.35
C GLU A 35 10.07 8.99 13.04
N PHE A 36 10.30 9.78 11.99
CA PHE A 36 10.92 9.28 10.76
C PHE A 36 12.43 9.10 10.98
N VAL A 37 12.88 7.86 10.90
CA VAL A 37 14.28 7.51 11.14
C VAL A 37 15.07 7.24 9.87
N THR A 38 14.44 7.26 8.71
CA THR A 38 15.12 7.07 7.41
C THR A 38 16.32 7.99 7.22
N PRO A 39 16.27 9.31 7.58
CA PRO A 39 17.42 10.19 7.44
C PRO A 39 18.57 9.87 8.40
N HIS A 40 18.34 9.06 9.41
CA HIS A 40 19.35 8.63 10.39
C HIS A 40 19.89 7.22 10.11
N THR A 41 19.66 6.70 8.90
CA THR A 41 20.15 5.39 8.47
C THR A 41 21.37 5.53 7.59
N ARG A 42 22.20 4.49 7.57
CA ARG A 42 23.20 4.27 6.54
C ARG A 42 22.77 3.11 5.66
N TYR A 43 23.15 3.14 4.40
CA TYR A 43 22.77 2.10 3.46
C TYR A 43 23.97 1.55 2.69
N TRP A 44 23.83 0.30 2.26
CA TRP A 44 24.69 -0.37 1.31
C TRP A 44 23.84 -1.18 0.33
N ILE A 45 24.21 -1.17 -0.94
CA ILE A 45 23.53 -1.92 -1.98
C ILE A 45 24.36 -3.19 -2.24
N ASP A 46 23.73 -4.34 -2.09
CA ASP A 46 24.24 -5.62 -2.52
C ASP A 46 23.71 -5.90 -3.94
N PRO A 47 24.54 -5.78 -4.99
CA PRO A 47 24.06 -5.93 -6.37
C PRO A 47 23.61 -7.35 -6.72
N GLN A 48 24.09 -8.35 -5.98
CA GLN A 48 23.78 -9.76 -6.21
C GLN A 48 22.68 -10.28 -5.30
N GLY A 49 22.33 -9.56 -4.24
CA GLY A 49 21.32 -9.96 -3.25
C GLY A 49 21.71 -11.21 -2.45
N GLN A 50 22.99 -11.55 -2.37
CA GLN A 50 23.46 -12.79 -1.75
C GLN A 50 24.21 -12.57 -0.43
N ALA A 51 24.53 -11.32 -0.10
CA ALA A 51 25.28 -11.01 1.10
C ALA A 51 24.53 -11.43 2.37
N THR A 52 25.27 -12.10 3.25
CA THR A 52 24.81 -12.47 4.59
C THR A 52 25.06 -11.34 5.58
N ILE A 53 24.39 -11.39 6.75
CA ILE A 53 24.61 -10.39 7.80
C ILE A 53 26.08 -10.37 8.25
N ASP A 54 26.73 -11.51 8.34
CA ASP A 54 28.13 -11.60 8.77
C ASP A 54 29.10 -10.96 7.77
N GLU A 55 28.80 -11.00 6.49
CA GLU A 55 29.57 -10.32 5.44
C GLU A 55 29.36 -8.83 5.51
N VAL A 56 28.13 -8.38 5.70
CA VAL A 56 27.79 -6.96 5.81
C VAL A 56 28.42 -6.33 7.06
N LEU A 57 28.52 -7.05 8.14
CA LEU A 57 29.22 -6.57 9.35
C LEU A 57 30.71 -6.39 9.18
N ARG A 58 31.33 -7.12 8.24
CA ARG A 58 32.78 -6.99 7.92
C ARG A 58 33.07 -5.87 6.92
N LEU A 59 32.04 -5.21 6.38
CA LEU A 59 32.24 -4.10 5.46
C LEU A 59 32.98 -2.95 6.16
N PRO A 60 33.92 -2.30 5.46
CA PRO A 60 34.58 -1.13 6.00
C PRO A 60 33.54 0.01 6.20
N PRO A 61 33.72 0.86 7.20
CA PRO A 61 32.74 1.92 7.55
C PRO A 61 32.43 2.88 6.41
N ASP A 62 33.34 3.09 5.50
CA ASP A 62 33.24 3.93 4.30
C ASP A 62 32.41 3.29 3.17
N ALA A 63 32.16 1.99 3.21
CA ALA A 63 31.26 1.33 2.28
C ALA A 63 29.79 1.71 2.53
N LEU A 64 29.45 2.13 3.75
CA LEU A 64 28.10 2.52 4.14
C LEU A 64 27.87 4.00 3.88
N GLN A 65 26.97 4.32 2.96
CA GLN A 65 26.59 5.70 2.62
C GLN A 65 25.50 6.20 3.56
N ALA A 66 25.59 7.49 3.96
CA ALA A 66 24.54 8.11 4.75
C ALA A 66 23.29 8.38 3.90
N MET A 67 22.11 8.12 4.46
CA MET A 67 20.83 8.45 3.82
C MET A 67 20.35 9.81 4.33
N GLU A 68 20.80 10.89 3.72
CA GLU A 68 20.43 12.25 4.13
C GLU A 68 18.97 12.60 3.78
N ARG A 69 18.41 11.97 2.76
CA ARG A 69 17.04 12.21 2.28
C ARG A 69 16.40 10.90 1.82
N PRO A 70 15.08 10.77 1.96
CA PRO A 70 14.36 9.66 1.33
C PRO A 70 14.61 9.65 -0.19
N ARG A 71 14.99 8.51 -0.71
CA ARG A 71 15.26 8.30 -2.14
C ARG A 71 14.77 6.96 -2.62
N SER A 72 14.54 6.85 -3.91
CA SER A 72 14.23 5.58 -4.56
C SER A 72 15.51 4.89 -5.02
N PHE A 73 15.55 3.58 -4.87
CA PHE A 73 16.64 2.70 -5.26
C PHE A 73 16.15 1.72 -6.33
N GLU A 74 16.86 1.68 -7.44
CA GLU A 74 16.70 0.64 -8.45
C GLU A 74 17.74 -0.44 -8.15
N ILE A 75 17.32 -1.52 -7.49
CA ILE A 75 18.23 -2.56 -7.00
C ILE A 75 18.14 -3.86 -7.82
N ASP A 76 17.27 -3.87 -8.85
CA ASP A 76 17.01 -5.06 -9.69
C ASP A 76 16.90 -6.33 -8.83
N ARG A 77 17.75 -7.34 -9.05
CA ARG A 77 17.80 -8.58 -8.27
C ARG A 77 18.66 -8.50 -7.01
N GLY A 78 19.17 -7.32 -6.69
CA GLY A 78 19.98 -7.06 -5.52
C GLY A 78 19.18 -6.94 -4.22
N ALA A 79 19.88 -6.54 -3.15
CA ALA A 79 19.27 -6.20 -1.88
C ALA A 79 19.81 -4.86 -1.37
N LEU A 80 18.95 -4.10 -0.70
CA LEU A 80 19.32 -2.88 0.02
C LEU A 80 19.47 -3.22 1.50
N TRP A 81 20.63 -2.96 2.03
CA TRP A 81 20.92 -3.06 3.45
C TRP A 81 20.86 -1.68 4.10
N LEU A 82 20.04 -1.55 5.14
CA LEU A 82 19.94 -0.34 5.96
C LEU A 82 20.46 -0.63 7.35
N ARG A 83 21.40 0.19 7.82
CA ARG A 83 21.87 0.17 9.21
C ARG A 83 21.23 1.35 9.95
N TYR A 84 20.50 1.03 11.01
CA TYR A 84 19.89 2.02 11.89
C TYR A 84 20.44 1.88 13.31
N GLU A 85 20.94 2.98 13.86
CA GLU A 85 21.37 3.04 15.26
C GLU A 85 20.16 3.40 16.11
N VAL A 86 19.67 2.44 16.87
CA VAL A 86 18.50 2.61 17.74
C VAL A 86 18.92 3.50 18.91
N PRO A 87 18.26 4.65 19.14
CA PRO A 87 18.60 5.51 20.26
C PRO A 87 18.34 4.81 21.61
N ALA A 88 18.76 5.45 22.72
CA ALA A 88 18.39 5.00 24.04
C ALA A 88 16.88 5.18 24.23
N LEU A 89 16.14 4.08 24.10
CA LEU A 89 14.69 4.04 24.20
C LEU A 89 14.27 3.76 25.65
N ASP A 90 13.10 4.28 26.03
CA ASP A 90 12.48 3.94 27.32
C ASP A 90 12.17 2.44 27.37
N ALA A 91 12.86 1.73 28.26
CA ALA A 91 12.71 0.28 28.44
C ALA A 91 11.33 -0.14 28.98
N ALA A 92 10.56 0.79 29.55
CA ALA A 92 9.19 0.53 29.99
C ALA A 92 8.19 0.45 28.83
N ARG A 93 8.59 0.88 27.62
CA ARG A 93 7.75 0.89 26.41
C ARG A 93 8.27 -0.13 25.42
N ARG A 94 7.34 -0.72 24.67
CA ARG A 94 7.68 -1.54 23.50
C ARG A 94 7.78 -0.66 22.26
N TRP A 95 8.89 -0.80 21.57
CA TRP A 95 9.17 -0.02 20.37
C TRP A 95 9.11 -0.88 19.11
N SER A 96 8.66 -0.29 18.03
CA SER A 96 8.56 -0.96 16.74
C SER A 96 9.09 -0.07 15.62
N LEU A 97 9.77 -0.70 14.68
CA LEU A 97 10.17 -0.10 13.42
C LEU A 97 9.15 -0.49 12.35
N VAL A 98 8.52 0.49 11.75
CA VAL A 98 7.49 0.31 10.71
C VAL A 98 8.07 0.70 9.36
N LEU A 99 7.98 -0.18 8.38
CA LEU A 99 8.29 0.13 6.99
C LEU A 99 7.04 0.68 6.30
N GLU A 100 6.95 2.02 6.22
CA GLU A 100 5.82 2.68 5.56
C GLU A 100 5.90 2.52 4.04
N GLY A 101 4.74 2.34 3.39
CA GLY A 101 4.69 2.06 1.96
C GLY A 101 5.16 0.66 1.56
N GLY A 102 5.60 -0.15 2.53
CA GLY A 102 6.17 -1.46 2.32
C GLY A 102 5.18 -2.59 2.04
N ALA A 103 3.90 -2.30 1.77
CA ALA A 103 2.91 -3.33 1.43
C ALA A 103 3.28 -4.12 0.15
N PHE A 104 4.16 -3.55 -0.69
CA PHE A 104 4.65 -4.14 -1.95
C PHE A 104 6.15 -4.44 -1.90
N THR A 105 6.74 -4.51 -0.72
CA THR A 105 8.14 -4.94 -0.59
C THR A 105 8.18 -6.45 -0.65
N ASN A 106 8.95 -7.01 -1.59
CA ASN A 106 9.01 -8.45 -1.81
C ASN A 106 9.50 -9.17 -0.56
N ARG A 107 10.57 -8.68 0.05
CA ARG A 107 11.07 -9.20 1.31
C ARG A 107 11.73 -8.11 2.15
N ALA A 108 11.42 -8.11 3.44
CA ALA A 108 12.02 -7.24 4.43
C ALA A 108 12.42 -8.09 5.63
N THR A 109 13.73 -8.16 5.92
CA THR A 109 14.29 -8.96 7.02
C THR A 109 15.04 -8.04 7.97
N LEU A 110 14.57 -7.95 9.23
CA LEU A 110 15.26 -7.23 10.30
C LEU A 110 16.16 -8.19 11.08
N TYR A 111 17.38 -7.77 11.27
CA TYR A 111 18.37 -8.40 12.16
C TYR A 111 18.60 -7.47 13.35
N ALA A 112 18.12 -7.87 14.53
CA ALA A 112 18.35 -7.18 15.81
C ALA A 112 19.27 -8.01 16.70
N PRO A 113 20.13 -7.40 17.52
CA PRO A 113 20.94 -8.14 18.49
C PRO A 113 20.04 -8.85 19.50
N GLY A 114 20.22 -10.15 19.63
CA GLY A 114 19.50 -10.98 20.58
C GLY A 114 20.34 -11.36 21.79
N VAL A 115 19.74 -12.10 22.70
CA VAL A 115 20.38 -12.58 23.92
C VAL A 115 21.50 -13.57 23.56
N GLY A 116 22.68 -13.40 24.15
CA GLY A 116 23.81 -14.32 23.93
C GLY A 116 24.57 -14.12 22.61
N GLY A 117 24.40 -12.99 21.92
CA GLY A 117 25.12 -12.67 20.69
C GLY A 117 24.51 -13.27 19.40
N ALA A 118 23.39 -14.00 19.53
CA ALA A 118 22.65 -14.47 18.36
C ALA A 118 21.79 -13.34 17.76
N TRP A 119 21.54 -13.38 16.46
CA TRP A 119 20.63 -12.45 15.81
C TRP A 119 19.17 -12.86 16.02
N GLN A 120 18.36 -11.93 16.47
CA GLN A 120 16.90 -12.05 16.37
C GLN A 120 16.48 -11.62 14.97
N VAL A 121 15.97 -12.57 14.19
CA VAL A 121 15.58 -12.33 12.80
C VAL A 121 14.06 -12.23 12.72
N GLN A 122 13.57 -11.20 12.05
CA GLN A 122 12.14 -10.98 11.81
C GLN A 122 11.92 -10.77 10.32
N ASP A 123 11.04 -11.58 9.74
CA ASP A 123 10.75 -11.56 8.30
C ASP A 123 9.34 -11.03 8.02
N ALA A 124 9.22 -10.27 6.94
CA ALA A 124 7.96 -9.78 6.35
C ALA A 124 8.14 -9.53 4.85
N GLY A 125 7.06 -9.25 4.13
CA GLY A 125 7.08 -8.95 2.68
C GLY A 125 6.06 -9.77 1.91
N ASP A 126 5.68 -9.33 0.70
CA ASP A 126 4.59 -9.93 -0.07
C ASP A 126 4.96 -11.28 -0.71
N HIS A 127 6.26 -11.61 -0.82
CA HIS A 127 6.73 -12.94 -1.20
C HIS A 127 6.60 -13.98 -0.08
N LEU A 128 6.27 -13.55 1.14
CA LEU A 128 5.99 -14.44 2.26
C LEU A 128 4.48 -14.40 2.59
N PRO A 129 3.88 -15.56 2.95
CA PRO A 129 2.52 -15.56 3.48
C PRO A 129 2.43 -14.60 4.67
N VAL A 130 1.47 -13.66 4.65
CA VAL A 130 1.30 -12.69 5.75
C VAL A 130 1.07 -13.40 7.08
N ALA A 131 0.42 -14.57 7.05
CA ALA A 131 0.23 -15.41 8.23
C ALA A 131 1.55 -15.94 8.84
N GLN A 132 2.66 -15.92 8.10
CA GLN A 132 3.99 -16.36 8.54
C GLN A 132 4.90 -15.19 8.94
N TRP A 133 4.47 -13.94 8.76
CA TRP A 133 5.24 -12.80 9.24
C TRP A 133 5.37 -12.87 10.75
N THR A 134 6.48 -12.43 11.29
CA THR A 134 6.68 -12.35 12.75
C THR A 134 5.56 -11.53 13.42
N HIS A 135 5.12 -10.49 12.73
CA HIS A 135 3.98 -9.66 13.14
C HIS A 135 3.02 -9.45 11.96
N PRO A 136 1.97 -10.28 11.80
CA PRO A 136 1.00 -10.12 10.72
C PRO A 136 0.36 -8.74 10.75
N ALA A 137 0.54 -7.98 9.68
CA ALA A 137 0.05 -6.61 9.55
C ALA A 137 -0.14 -6.24 8.07
N ARG A 138 -0.73 -5.07 7.79
CA ARG A 138 -0.86 -4.55 6.43
C ARG A 138 0.47 -4.06 5.84
N MET A 139 1.40 -3.68 6.70
CA MET A 139 2.76 -3.24 6.35
C MET A 139 3.75 -3.98 7.27
N PRO A 140 4.99 -4.19 6.83
CA PRO A 140 6.02 -4.77 7.68
C PRO A 140 6.24 -3.96 8.96
N VAL A 141 6.14 -4.65 10.09
CA VAL A 141 6.37 -4.10 11.44
C VAL A 141 7.33 -5.02 12.16
N PHE A 142 8.38 -4.44 12.72
CA PHE A 142 9.43 -5.15 13.42
C PHE A 142 9.52 -4.64 14.86
N THR A 143 9.62 -5.55 15.85
CA THR A 143 9.84 -5.17 17.22
C THR A 143 11.33 -4.93 17.51
N LEU A 144 11.61 -3.96 18.36
CA LEU A 144 12.97 -3.58 18.77
C LEU A 144 13.24 -3.95 20.23
N ASP A 145 12.68 -5.09 20.69
CA ASP A 145 12.84 -5.54 22.05
C ASP A 145 14.33 -5.82 22.35
N GLY A 146 14.89 -5.09 23.34
CA GLY A 146 16.30 -5.22 23.73
C GLY A 146 17.31 -4.56 22.78
N ALA A 147 16.87 -3.90 21.72
CA ALA A 147 17.77 -3.26 20.74
C ALA A 147 18.15 -1.81 21.09
N ALA A 148 17.67 -1.26 22.22
CA ALA A 148 17.99 0.11 22.63
C ALA A 148 19.51 0.34 22.76
N GLY A 149 20.01 1.40 22.16
CA GLY A 149 21.45 1.74 22.13
C GLY A 149 22.30 0.83 21.25
N THR A 150 21.70 0.01 20.38
CA THR A 150 22.41 -0.89 19.48
C THR A 150 22.08 -0.59 18.02
N ALA A 151 22.88 -1.13 17.09
CA ALA A 151 22.59 -1.05 15.67
C ALA A 151 21.76 -2.24 15.22
N VAL A 152 20.69 -1.99 14.49
CA VAL A 152 19.90 -2.99 13.79
C VAL A 152 20.13 -2.91 12.29
N TRP A 153 19.94 -4.03 11.60
CA TRP A 153 20.12 -4.11 10.16
C TRP A 153 18.83 -4.56 9.50
N LEU A 154 18.42 -3.85 8.47
CA LEU A 154 17.23 -4.18 7.68
C LEU A 154 17.65 -4.47 6.24
N ARG A 155 17.43 -5.69 5.81
CA ARG A 155 17.62 -6.14 4.44
C ARG A 155 16.31 -6.05 3.69
N LEU A 156 16.31 -5.35 2.55
CA LEU A 156 15.13 -5.11 1.73
C LEU A 156 15.38 -5.61 0.31
N GLU A 157 14.44 -6.37 -0.22
CA GLU A 157 14.40 -6.82 -1.62
C GLU A 157 13.10 -6.34 -2.26
N ASN A 158 13.21 -5.86 -3.49
CA ASN A 158 12.04 -5.43 -4.26
C ASN A 158 12.34 -5.48 -5.75
N HIS A 159 11.66 -6.33 -6.47
CA HIS A 159 11.85 -6.51 -7.91
C HIS A 159 10.49 -6.81 -8.56
N PRO A 160 10.14 -6.22 -9.69
CA PRO A 160 10.92 -5.29 -10.52
C PRO A 160 10.74 -3.80 -10.11
N ALA A 161 9.92 -3.52 -9.10
CA ALA A 161 9.63 -2.15 -8.71
C ALA A 161 10.78 -1.49 -7.93
N PRO A 162 11.03 -0.17 -8.11
CA PRO A 162 12.00 0.53 -7.32
C PRO A 162 11.61 0.57 -5.84
N LEU A 163 12.59 0.53 -4.96
CA LEU A 163 12.42 0.54 -3.51
C LEU A 163 12.60 1.94 -2.95
N SER A 164 11.57 2.45 -2.26
CA SER A 164 11.62 3.75 -1.58
C SER A 164 11.37 3.53 -0.07
N PRO A 165 12.39 3.13 0.69
CA PRO A 165 12.22 2.80 2.10
C PRO A 165 11.86 4.03 2.91
N SER A 166 10.80 3.95 3.70
CA SER A 166 10.39 4.94 4.67
C SER A 166 10.21 4.25 6.02
N LEU A 167 11.14 4.50 6.91
CA LEU A 167 11.16 3.88 8.24
C LEU A 167 10.64 4.85 9.29
N ARG A 168 9.74 4.35 10.14
CA ARG A 168 9.19 5.08 11.28
C ARG A 168 9.37 4.31 12.56
N LEU A 169 9.92 4.98 13.58
CA LEU A 169 10.01 4.46 14.94
C LEU A 169 8.74 4.87 15.70
N GLN A 170 8.06 3.91 16.30
CA GLN A 170 6.84 4.14 17.06
C GLN A 170 6.82 3.29 18.33
N ASP A 171 6.30 3.83 19.42
CA ASP A 171 5.96 3.03 20.59
C ASP A 171 4.66 2.23 20.35
N ALA A 172 4.37 1.27 21.23
CA ALA A 172 3.21 0.39 21.08
C ALA A 172 1.87 1.15 21.08
N GLN A 173 1.76 2.23 21.85
CA GLN A 173 0.56 3.03 21.95
C GLN A 173 0.33 3.85 20.68
N ASP A 174 1.39 4.49 20.19
CA ASP A 174 1.36 5.25 18.95
C ASP A 174 1.08 4.36 17.74
N LEU A 175 1.69 3.17 17.71
CA LEU A 175 1.44 2.18 16.67
C LEU A 175 -0.03 1.74 16.67
N GLN A 176 -0.59 1.44 17.84
CA GLN A 176 -2.00 1.04 17.95
C GLN A 176 -2.92 2.17 17.51
N MET A 177 -2.71 3.38 18.01
CA MET A 177 -3.53 4.55 17.63
C MET A 177 -3.45 4.86 16.13
N SER A 178 -2.27 4.73 15.54
CA SER A 178 -2.08 4.90 14.09
C SER A 178 -2.80 3.83 13.27
N ARG A 179 -2.76 2.57 13.75
CA ARG A 179 -3.50 1.44 13.14
C ARG A 179 -5.00 1.64 13.22
N ASP A 180 -5.54 1.96 14.40
CA ASP A 180 -6.97 2.13 14.62
C ASP A 180 -7.53 3.26 13.77
N ARG A 181 -6.84 4.40 13.73
CA ARG A 181 -7.24 5.53 12.88
C ARG A 181 -7.20 5.18 11.39
N SER A 182 -6.15 4.50 10.95
CA SER A 182 -6.02 4.06 9.56
C SER A 182 -7.09 3.03 9.17
N GLN A 183 -7.42 2.10 10.07
CA GLN A 183 -8.49 1.12 9.85
C GLN A 183 -9.87 1.76 9.83
N LEU A 184 -10.13 2.76 10.69
CA LEU A 184 -11.39 3.50 10.69
C LEU A 184 -11.61 4.19 9.34
N TRP A 185 -10.64 4.97 8.86
CA TRP A 185 -10.78 5.68 7.59
C TRP A 185 -10.91 4.73 6.40
N LEU A 186 -10.17 3.64 6.42
CA LEU A 186 -10.24 2.62 5.38
C LEU A 186 -11.60 1.90 5.42
N GLY A 187 -12.13 1.64 6.61
CA GLY A 187 -13.47 1.07 6.80
C GLY A 187 -14.58 1.99 6.30
N VAL A 188 -14.49 3.30 6.61
CA VAL A 188 -15.43 4.30 6.07
C VAL A 188 -15.38 4.36 4.55
N TYR A 189 -14.16 4.39 3.97
CA TYR A 189 -13.97 4.41 2.52
C TYR A 189 -14.55 3.16 1.84
N LEU A 190 -14.22 1.97 2.33
CA LEU A 190 -14.72 0.71 1.78
C LEU A 190 -16.22 0.57 1.99
N GLY A 191 -16.74 0.98 3.16
CA GLY A 191 -18.18 0.98 3.44
C GLY A 191 -18.95 1.88 2.48
N PHE A 192 -18.44 3.09 2.20
CA PHE A 192 -19.01 3.97 1.18
C PHE A 192 -18.95 3.34 -0.22
N GLY A 193 -17.81 2.73 -0.57
CA GLY A 193 -17.66 2.02 -1.85
C GLY A 193 -18.66 0.86 -2.01
N LEU A 194 -18.90 0.09 -0.95
CA LEU A 194 -19.90 -0.98 -0.93
C LEU A 194 -21.33 -0.42 -1.06
N LEU A 195 -21.65 0.70 -0.42
CA LEU A 195 -22.94 1.38 -0.59
C LEU A 195 -23.15 1.78 -2.05
N VAL A 196 -22.13 2.41 -2.66
CA VAL A 196 -22.17 2.82 -4.08
C VAL A 196 -22.32 1.61 -5.00
N LEU A 197 -21.62 0.53 -4.72
CA LEU A 197 -21.74 -0.74 -5.45
C LEU A 197 -23.17 -1.31 -5.33
N PHE A 198 -23.73 -1.33 -4.14
CA PHE A 198 -25.09 -1.80 -3.89
C PHE A 198 -26.12 -0.96 -4.66
N LEU A 199 -26.03 0.37 -4.60
CA LEU A 199 -26.90 1.27 -5.35
C LEU A 199 -26.79 1.04 -6.88
N GLY A 200 -25.56 0.87 -7.38
CA GLY A 200 -25.33 0.52 -8.79
C GLY A 200 -25.99 -0.79 -9.17
N TRP A 201 -25.86 -1.83 -8.33
CA TRP A 201 -26.49 -3.13 -8.54
C TRP A 201 -28.01 -3.03 -8.54
N VAL A 202 -28.62 -2.27 -7.62
CA VAL A 202 -30.09 -2.01 -7.61
C VAL A 202 -30.52 -1.36 -8.93
N HIS A 203 -29.77 -0.37 -9.45
CA HIS A 203 -30.08 0.24 -10.74
C HIS A 203 -29.97 -0.77 -11.91
N VAL A 204 -28.97 -1.64 -11.91
CA VAL A 204 -28.87 -2.74 -12.89
C VAL A 204 -30.13 -3.61 -12.87
N ARG A 205 -30.61 -3.97 -11.67
CA ARG A 205 -31.82 -4.80 -11.50
C ARG A 205 -33.10 -4.12 -11.94
N LEU A 206 -33.21 -2.80 -11.73
CA LEU A 206 -34.40 -2.04 -12.07
C LEU A 206 -34.48 -1.64 -13.54
N TYR A 207 -33.37 -1.23 -14.14
CA TYR A 207 -33.34 -0.64 -15.47
C TYR A 207 -32.69 -1.52 -16.54
N GLY A 208 -31.86 -2.49 -16.15
CA GLY A 208 -31.14 -3.37 -17.08
C GLY A 208 -30.18 -2.65 -18.04
N ASP A 209 -29.81 -1.41 -17.74
CA ASP A 209 -28.99 -0.57 -18.61
C ASP A 209 -27.51 -0.99 -18.53
N ARG A 210 -26.88 -1.09 -19.69
CA ARG A 210 -25.46 -1.43 -19.85
C ARG A 210 -24.50 -0.45 -19.15
N VAL A 211 -24.90 0.83 -19.02
CA VAL A 211 -24.15 1.84 -18.29
C VAL A 211 -23.96 1.44 -16.83
N PHE A 212 -25.05 1.00 -16.18
CA PHE A 212 -24.98 0.57 -14.78
C PHE A 212 -24.22 -0.74 -14.60
N ILE A 213 -24.28 -1.66 -15.58
CA ILE A 213 -23.47 -2.89 -15.54
C ILE A 213 -21.99 -2.55 -15.59
N ALA A 214 -21.58 -1.68 -16.52
CA ALA A 214 -20.19 -1.23 -16.63
C ALA A 214 -19.73 -0.46 -15.37
N TYR A 215 -20.60 0.36 -14.79
CA TYR A 215 -20.36 1.07 -13.54
C TYR A 215 -20.11 0.11 -12.37
N VAL A 216 -20.96 -0.91 -12.19
CA VAL A 216 -20.81 -1.93 -11.16
C VAL A 216 -19.48 -2.68 -11.33
N ALA A 217 -19.13 -3.07 -12.57
CA ALA A 217 -17.86 -3.70 -12.87
C ALA A 217 -16.66 -2.78 -12.48
N TYR A 218 -16.73 -1.51 -12.85
CA TYR A 218 -15.70 -0.52 -12.51
C TYR A 218 -15.52 -0.37 -10.99
N VAL A 219 -16.62 -0.17 -10.24
CA VAL A 219 -16.56 -0.02 -8.77
C VAL A 219 -16.07 -1.30 -8.11
N THR A 220 -16.47 -2.48 -8.62
CA THR A 220 -15.98 -3.77 -8.10
C THR A 220 -14.46 -3.89 -8.27
N CYS A 221 -13.93 -3.59 -9.45
CA CYS A 221 -12.49 -3.61 -9.70
C CYS A 221 -11.75 -2.55 -8.85
N MET A 222 -12.35 -1.37 -8.67
CA MET A 222 -11.79 -0.32 -7.82
C MET A 222 -11.69 -0.78 -6.35
N LEU A 223 -12.73 -1.39 -5.80
CA LEU A 223 -12.70 -1.94 -4.43
C LEU A 223 -11.68 -3.09 -4.31
N GLY A 224 -11.63 -3.98 -5.30
CA GLY A 224 -10.63 -5.05 -5.35
C GLY A 224 -9.20 -4.51 -5.36
N PHE A 225 -8.94 -3.50 -6.20
CA PHE A 225 -7.65 -2.80 -6.22
C PHE A 225 -7.31 -2.20 -4.86
N GLN A 226 -8.25 -1.50 -4.21
CA GLN A 226 -8.01 -0.90 -2.90
C GLN A 226 -7.74 -1.94 -1.82
N ILE A 227 -8.47 -3.04 -1.81
CA ILE A 227 -8.25 -4.15 -0.86
C ILE A 227 -6.84 -4.74 -1.05
N ALA A 228 -6.42 -4.95 -2.29
CA ALA A 228 -5.08 -5.44 -2.59
C ALA A 228 -4.02 -4.39 -2.24
N PHE A 229 -4.18 -3.16 -2.75
CA PHE A 229 -3.21 -2.07 -2.63
C PHE A 229 -2.96 -1.62 -1.18
N THR A 230 -3.95 -1.69 -0.31
CA THR A 230 -3.81 -1.30 1.10
C THR A 230 -3.26 -2.38 2.01
N GLY A 231 -2.97 -3.58 1.47
CA GLY A 231 -2.52 -4.73 2.23
C GLY A 231 -3.64 -5.43 3.04
N LEU A 232 -4.91 -4.98 2.92
CA LEU A 232 -6.04 -5.67 3.55
C LEU A 232 -6.25 -7.06 2.97
N GLY A 233 -6.01 -7.22 1.67
CA GLY A 233 -6.12 -8.48 0.98
C GLY A 233 -5.23 -9.54 1.60
N GLY A 234 -3.93 -9.26 1.72
CA GLY A 234 -2.96 -10.16 2.33
C GLY A 234 -3.25 -10.45 3.80
N LEU A 235 -3.80 -9.46 4.53
CA LEU A 235 -4.07 -9.66 5.96
C LEU A 235 -5.34 -10.49 6.24
N PHE A 236 -6.44 -10.26 5.49
CA PHE A 236 -7.75 -10.82 5.82
C PHE A 236 -8.31 -11.81 4.79
N PHE A 237 -8.05 -11.61 3.49
CA PHE A 237 -8.70 -12.38 2.43
C PHE A 237 -7.84 -13.53 1.90
N TRP A 238 -6.51 -13.33 1.78
CA TRP A 238 -5.60 -14.34 1.26
C TRP A 238 -4.25 -14.39 2.01
N PRO A 239 -4.27 -14.55 3.35
CA PRO A 239 -3.06 -14.49 4.19
C PRO A 239 -2.02 -15.57 3.91
N THR A 240 -2.42 -16.64 3.21
CA THR A 240 -1.57 -17.80 2.89
C THR A 240 -1.15 -17.86 1.43
N LEU A 241 -1.54 -16.87 0.59
CA LEU A 241 -1.33 -16.88 -0.85
C LEU A 241 -0.36 -15.75 -1.28
N PRO A 242 0.95 -15.89 -1.07
CA PRO A 242 1.91 -14.82 -1.36
C PRO A 242 1.95 -14.45 -2.85
N ARG A 243 1.91 -15.43 -3.76
CA ARG A 243 1.89 -15.16 -5.21
C ARG A 243 0.69 -14.34 -5.65
N TRP A 244 -0.47 -14.58 -5.03
CA TRP A 244 -1.66 -13.79 -5.30
C TRP A 244 -1.54 -12.40 -4.66
N ASN A 245 -0.96 -12.31 -3.47
CA ASN A 245 -0.75 -11.03 -2.79
C ASN A 245 0.14 -10.08 -3.60
N ASP A 246 1.21 -10.62 -4.21
CA ASP A 246 2.10 -9.88 -5.11
C ASP A 246 1.40 -9.48 -6.42
N ALA A 247 0.68 -10.40 -7.07
CA ALA A 247 0.05 -10.15 -8.37
C ALA A 247 -1.24 -9.32 -8.30
N ALA A 248 -2.02 -9.43 -7.21
CA ALA A 248 -3.37 -8.86 -7.11
C ALA A 248 -3.45 -7.34 -7.36
N PRO A 249 -2.54 -6.48 -6.84
CA PRO A 249 -2.59 -5.05 -7.11
C PRO A 249 -2.47 -4.73 -8.61
N ALA A 250 -1.54 -5.39 -9.31
CA ALA A 250 -1.33 -5.20 -10.74
C ALA A 250 -2.53 -5.69 -11.55
N LEU A 251 -3.06 -6.87 -11.23
CA LEU A 251 -4.24 -7.45 -11.89
C LEU A 251 -5.48 -6.58 -11.72
N PHE A 252 -5.78 -6.17 -10.49
CA PHE A 252 -6.93 -5.30 -10.24
C PHE A 252 -6.77 -3.92 -10.87
N MET A 253 -5.56 -3.39 -11.01
CA MET A 253 -5.29 -2.13 -11.70
C MET A 253 -5.58 -2.27 -13.21
N LEU A 254 -5.19 -3.38 -13.84
CA LEU A 254 -5.49 -3.67 -15.24
C LEU A 254 -7.00 -3.83 -15.46
N TRP A 255 -7.66 -4.60 -14.62
CA TRP A 255 -9.12 -4.78 -14.68
C TRP A 255 -9.87 -3.48 -14.40
N LEU A 256 -9.41 -2.65 -13.46
CA LEU A 256 -9.96 -1.32 -13.20
C LEU A 256 -9.87 -0.42 -14.43
N THR A 257 -8.72 -0.43 -15.12
CA THR A 257 -8.52 0.32 -16.35
C THR A 257 -9.45 -0.18 -17.46
N ALA A 258 -9.55 -1.49 -17.64
CA ALA A 258 -10.44 -2.11 -18.63
C ALA A 258 -11.93 -1.78 -18.36
N ALA A 259 -12.35 -1.90 -17.09
CA ALA A 259 -13.70 -1.56 -16.65
C ALA A 259 -14.00 -0.07 -16.79
N GLY A 260 -13.01 0.79 -16.51
CA GLY A 260 -13.11 2.23 -16.68
C GLY A 260 -13.33 2.63 -18.14
N ILE A 261 -12.56 2.05 -19.06
CA ILE A 261 -12.74 2.27 -20.52
C ILE A 261 -14.12 1.76 -20.96
N TRP A 262 -14.56 0.59 -20.46
CA TRP A 262 -15.90 0.09 -20.75
C TRP A 262 -16.98 1.07 -20.25
N PHE A 263 -16.87 1.52 -19.01
CA PHE A 263 -17.82 2.48 -18.41
C PHE A 263 -17.89 3.79 -19.20
N VAL A 264 -16.75 4.40 -19.51
CA VAL A 264 -16.68 5.63 -20.31
C VAL A 264 -17.30 5.43 -21.71
N ARG A 265 -17.04 4.27 -22.35
CA ARG A 265 -17.63 3.91 -23.65
C ARG A 265 -19.16 3.92 -23.62
N GLU A 266 -19.76 3.33 -22.56
CA GLU A 266 -21.22 3.25 -22.44
C GLU A 266 -21.83 4.61 -22.09
N VAL A 267 -21.26 5.34 -21.10
CA VAL A 267 -21.75 6.66 -20.68
C VAL A 267 -21.70 7.68 -21.82
N SER A 268 -20.63 7.67 -22.60
CA SER A 268 -20.45 8.59 -23.73
C SER A 268 -21.30 8.21 -24.95
N ALA A 269 -22.07 7.11 -24.89
CA ALA A 269 -22.79 6.56 -26.03
C ALA A 269 -21.92 6.52 -27.32
N LEU A 270 -20.67 6.07 -27.16
CA LEU A 270 -19.61 6.16 -28.16
C LEU A 270 -19.99 5.50 -29.49
N SER A 271 -20.86 4.49 -29.42
CA SER A 271 -21.41 3.81 -30.60
C SER A 271 -22.19 4.73 -31.55
N ARG A 272 -22.76 5.84 -31.03
CA ARG A 272 -23.51 6.84 -31.80
C ARG A 272 -22.63 7.88 -32.42
N HIS A 273 -21.44 8.13 -31.86
CA HIS A 273 -20.54 9.20 -32.28
C HIS A 273 -19.42 8.71 -33.23
N SER A 274 -18.81 7.55 -32.91
CA SER A 274 -17.70 7.01 -33.71
C SER A 274 -17.60 5.49 -33.59
N ARG A 275 -17.82 4.82 -34.72
CA ARG A 275 -17.66 3.35 -34.79
C ARG A 275 -16.23 2.90 -34.57
N LEU A 276 -15.24 3.69 -34.99
CA LEU A 276 -13.84 3.38 -34.82
C LEU A 276 -13.43 3.40 -33.34
N LEU A 277 -13.75 4.50 -32.65
CA LEU A 277 -13.45 4.64 -31.22
C LEU A 277 -14.20 3.60 -30.37
N TYR A 278 -15.44 3.28 -30.74
CA TYR A 278 -16.20 2.23 -30.07
C TYR A 278 -15.52 0.85 -30.18
N ARG A 279 -15.08 0.48 -31.40
CA ARG A 279 -14.37 -0.79 -31.63
C ARG A 279 -13.04 -0.83 -30.88
N PHE A 280 -12.28 0.26 -30.92
CA PHE A 280 -11.00 0.38 -30.19
C PHE A 280 -11.20 0.24 -28.68
N ALA A 281 -12.13 0.99 -28.08
CA ALA A 281 -12.44 0.90 -26.67
C ALA A 281 -12.93 -0.51 -26.25
N THR A 282 -13.72 -1.16 -27.15
CA THR A 282 -14.18 -2.54 -26.90
C THR A 282 -13.02 -3.52 -26.92
N ALA A 283 -12.16 -3.45 -27.95
CA ALA A 283 -11.00 -4.32 -28.07
C ALA A 283 -10.05 -4.16 -26.88
N TRP A 284 -9.80 -2.91 -26.47
CA TRP A 284 -8.93 -2.62 -25.32
C TRP A 284 -9.51 -3.12 -23.99
N SER A 285 -10.82 -2.91 -23.74
CA SER A 285 -11.48 -3.45 -22.55
C SER A 285 -11.42 -4.97 -22.51
N LEU A 286 -11.71 -5.64 -23.62
CA LEU A 286 -11.63 -7.10 -23.70
C LEU A 286 -10.19 -7.61 -23.50
N PHE A 287 -9.21 -6.94 -24.12
CA PHE A 287 -7.81 -7.29 -23.91
C PHE A 287 -7.41 -7.19 -22.45
N GLY A 288 -7.73 -6.09 -21.75
CA GLY A 288 -7.41 -5.90 -20.35
C GLY A 288 -8.10 -6.87 -19.38
N PHE A 289 -9.26 -7.45 -19.77
CA PHE A 289 -9.92 -8.48 -18.96
C PHE A 289 -9.39 -9.89 -19.23
N LEU A 290 -8.96 -10.19 -20.46
CA LEU A 290 -8.55 -11.54 -20.89
C LEU A 290 -7.05 -11.79 -20.71
N PHE A 291 -6.24 -10.75 -20.77
CA PHE A 291 -4.77 -10.81 -20.71
C PHE A 291 -4.22 -9.88 -19.62
N PRO A 292 -4.56 -10.14 -18.37
CA PRO A 292 -4.08 -9.35 -17.23
C PRO A 292 -2.59 -9.61 -16.93
#